data_b5843601ab29c35fe09e2fc4083e4df1
#
_entry.id   b5843601ab29c35fe09e2fc4083e4df1
#
_cell.length_a   1.000
_cell.length_b   1.000
_cell.length_c   1.000
_cell.angle_alpha   90.00
_cell.angle_beta   90.00
_cell.angle_gamma   90.00
#
_symmetry.space_group_name_H-M   'P 1'
#
loop_
_entity.id
_entity.type
_entity.pdbx_description
1 polymer ?
#
loop_
_entity_poly.entity_id
_entity_poly.type
_entity_poly.pdbx_seq_one_letter_code
_entity_poly.pdbx_strand_id
1 'polypeptide(L)'
;ITAGSSGVGTAAIQIAKHLGCHQVLATTTTKAKTEGLTALGATGVINTTSGGWPKELADRFGSVDVVIDQVGGGLFEGLLQTMAIKGRYVSVGRNDGAKAIIDLDLVARQRLKLIGVTFRTRSAAEALACSSRFAQELLGAFTPNGLQPVLDRCFPLADLPAAHAYMISNSQIGKIVITP
;
A
#
# COMPACT_ATOMS: atom_id res chain seq x y z
N ILE A 1 0.12 -0.56 -5.19
CA ILE A 1 0.10 -0.39 -3.72
C ILE A 1 1.44 0.16 -3.30
N THR A 2 1.51 1.40 -2.80
CA THR A 2 2.76 1.98 -2.29
C THR A 2 3.07 1.47 -0.88
N ALA A 3 4.35 1.57 -0.45
CA ALA A 3 4.82 1.03 0.83
C ALA A 3 4.34 -0.41 1.07
N GLY A 4 4.52 -1.29 0.08
CA GLY A 4 4.01 -2.66 0.09
C GLY A 4 4.42 -3.48 1.31
N SER A 5 5.59 -3.18 1.90
CA SER A 5 6.09 -3.89 3.10
C SER A 5 5.53 -3.37 4.42
N SER A 6 4.74 -2.29 4.43
CA SER A 6 4.07 -1.82 5.63
C SER A 6 2.93 -2.77 6.06
N GLY A 7 2.48 -2.67 7.31
CA GLY A 7 1.34 -3.49 7.75
C GLY A 7 0.06 -3.26 6.94
N VAL A 8 -0.18 -2.04 6.43
CA VAL A 8 -1.30 -1.75 5.53
C VAL A 8 -1.01 -2.28 4.12
N GLY A 9 0.23 -2.15 3.64
CA GLY A 9 0.65 -2.63 2.33
C GLY A 9 0.55 -4.15 2.20
N THR A 10 1.04 -4.89 3.20
CA THR A 10 0.95 -6.36 3.22
C THR A 10 -0.49 -6.87 3.27
N ALA A 11 -1.38 -6.18 4.00
CA ALA A 11 -2.80 -6.47 4.00
C ALA A 11 -3.44 -6.17 2.63
N ALA A 12 -3.13 -5.00 2.04
CA ALA A 12 -3.67 -4.60 0.75
C ALA A 12 -3.27 -5.55 -0.39
N ILE A 13 -2.03 -6.07 -0.39
CA ILE A 13 -1.56 -7.06 -1.36
C ILE A 13 -2.40 -8.35 -1.26
N GLN A 14 -2.56 -8.88 -0.05
CA GLN A 14 -3.33 -10.10 0.17
C GLN A 14 -4.81 -9.92 -0.20
N ILE A 15 -5.41 -8.79 0.19
CA ILE A 15 -6.81 -8.47 -0.14
C ILE A 15 -6.99 -8.34 -1.66
N ALA A 16 -6.09 -7.63 -2.36
CA ALA A 16 -6.17 -7.49 -3.80
C ALA A 16 -6.09 -8.86 -4.51
N LYS A 17 -5.19 -9.73 -4.07
CA LYS A 17 -5.10 -11.11 -4.55
C LYS A 17 -6.38 -11.89 -4.28
N HIS A 18 -6.92 -11.82 -3.05
CA HIS A 18 -8.15 -12.49 -2.65
C HIS A 18 -9.36 -12.04 -3.48
N LEU A 19 -9.43 -10.75 -3.80
CA LEU A 19 -10.48 -10.18 -4.66
C LEU A 19 -10.29 -10.49 -6.16
N GLY A 20 -9.30 -11.29 -6.53
CA GLY A 20 -9.06 -11.71 -7.90
C GLY A 20 -8.46 -10.63 -8.81
N CYS A 21 -7.75 -9.64 -8.25
CA CYS A 21 -7.01 -8.69 -9.08
C CYS A 21 -6.00 -9.44 -9.95
N HIS A 22 -6.08 -9.26 -11.27
CA HIS A 22 -5.21 -9.91 -12.23
C HIS A 22 -3.74 -9.57 -12.00
N GLN A 23 -3.47 -8.32 -11.62
CA GLN A 23 -2.14 -7.81 -11.38
C GLN A 23 -2.12 -7.03 -10.05
N VAL A 24 -1.20 -7.38 -9.15
CA VAL A 24 -1.00 -6.72 -7.86
C VAL A 24 0.44 -6.23 -7.80
N LEU A 25 0.63 -4.93 -8.03
CA LEU A 25 1.95 -4.30 -8.01
C LEU A 25 2.19 -3.66 -6.65
N ALA A 26 3.35 -3.89 -6.08
CA ALA A 26 3.77 -3.27 -4.83
C ALA A 26 5.03 -2.41 -5.03
N THR A 27 5.15 -1.31 -4.28
CA THR A 27 6.41 -0.56 -4.25
C THR A 27 7.16 -0.77 -2.96
N THR A 28 8.47 -0.69 -3.05
CA THR A 28 9.41 -0.72 -1.92
C THR A 28 10.57 0.22 -2.16
N THR A 29 11.27 0.61 -1.11
CA THR A 29 12.56 1.33 -1.20
C THR A 29 13.77 0.40 -1.03
N THR A 30 13.53 -0.90 -0.82
CA THR A 30 14.57 -1.90 -0.52
C THR A 30 14.37 -3.15 -1.38
N LYS A 31 15.34 -3.44 -2.24
CA LYS A 31 15.29 -4.63 -3.12
C LYS A 31 15.17 -5.95 -2.34
N ALA A 32 15.78 -6.01 -1.15
CA ALA A 32 15.74 -7.21 -0.30
C ALA A 32 14.32 -7.66 0.11
N LYS A 33 13.32 -6.76 0.03
CA LYS A 33 11.92 -7.06 0.37
C LYS A 33 11.11 -7.67 -0.79
N THR A 34 11.68 -7.72 -2.00
CA THR A 34 10.96 -8.17 -3.20
C THR A 34 10.38 -9.58 -3.05
N GLU A 35 11.18 -10.52 -2.59
CA GLU A 35 10.77 -11.92 -2.42
C GLU A 35 9.62 -12.06 -1.42
N GLY A 36 9.72 -11.39 -0.25
CA GLY A 36 8.67 -11.41 0.75
C GLY A 36 7.34 -10.82 0.25
N LEU A 37 7.39 -9.73 -0.53
CA LEU A 37 6.18 -9.15 -1.12
C LEU A 37 5.57 -10.04 -2.20
N THR A 38 6.39 -10.73 -2.99
CA THR A 38 5.93 -11.69 -4.00
C THR A 38 5.27 -12.89 -3.33
N ALA A 39 5.83 -13.41 -2.24
CA ALA A 39 5.24 -14.50 -1.47
C ALA A 39 3.85 -14.14 -0.91
N LEU A 40 3.60 -12.87 -0.57
CA LEU A 40 2.29 -12.38 -0.13
C LEU A 40 1.27 -12.25 -1.27
N GLY A 41 1.71 -12.34 -2.52
CA GLY A 41 0.84 -12.28 -3.70
C GLY A 41 1.03 -11.09 -4.62
N ALA A 42 2.07 -10.28 -4.42
CA ALA A 42 2.43 -9.27 -5.40
C ALA A 42 2.93 -9.96 -6.68
N THR A 43 2.34 -9.61 -7.84
CA THR A 43 2.75 -10.09 -9.16
C THR A 43 3.95 -9.32 -9.71
N GLY A 44 4.23 -8.15 -9.13
CA GLY A 44 5.40 -7.35 -9.44
C GLY A 44 5.77 -6.41 -8.29
N VAL A 45 7.07 -6.17 -8.14
CA VAL A 45 7.59 -5.25 -7.12
C VAL A 45 8.51 -4.24 -7.81
N ILE A 46 8.29 -2.95 -7.51
CA ILE A 46 9.03 -1.82 -8.05
C ILE A 46 9.79 -1.14 -6.92
N ASN A 47 11.08 -0.90 -7.14
CA ASN A 47 11.88 -0.09 -6.24
C ASN A 47 11.78 1.39 -6.64
N THR A 48 11.18 2.20 -5.77
CA THR A 48 10.94 3.63 -6.03
C THR A 48 12.12 4.55 -5.71
N THR A 49 13.26 4.00 -5.28
CA THR A 49 14.48 4.81 -5.09
C THR A 49 15.21 5.11 -6.40
N SER A 50 14.91 4.41 -7.48
CA SER A 50 15.44 4.70 -8.82
C SER A 50 14.60 5.81 -9.47
N GLY A 51 15.26 6.82 -10.07
CA GLY A 51 14.58 7.94 -10.74
C GLY A 51 13.73 7.55 -11.96
N GLY A 52 13.87 6.33 -12.47
CA GLY A 52 13.14 5.83 -13.64
C GLY A 52 12.02 4.85 -13.34
N TRP A 53 11.64 4.68 -12.08
CA TRP A 53 10.66 3.67 -11.66
C TRP A 53 9.28 3.78 -12.34
N PRO A 54 8.73 4.98 -12.69
CA PRO A 54 7.44 5.04 -13.39
C PRO A 54 7.52 4.41 -14.78
N LYS A 55 8.62 4.66 -15.49
CA LYS A 55 8.88 4.05 -16.79
C LYS A 55 9.11 2.55 -16.67
N GLU A 56 9.90 2.11 -15.69
CA GLU A 56 10.10 0.68 -15.40
C GLU A 56 8.77 -0.02 -15.17
N LEU A 57 7.87 0.57 -14.37
CA LEU A 57 6.55 0.02 -14.12
C LEU A 57 5.75 -0.11 -15.42
N ALA A 58 5.69 0.95 -16.23
CA ALA A 58 4.95 0.97 -17.48
C ALA A 58 5.50 -0.05 -18.50
N ASP A 59 6.81 -0.14 -18.64
CA ASP A 59 7.47 -1.08 -19.59
C ASP A 59 7.24 -2.55 -19.21
N ARG A 60 7.22 -2.86 -17.90
CA ARG A 60 7.09 -4.25 -17.42
C ARG A 60 5.66 -4.70 -17.24
N PHE A 61 4.78 -3.82 -16.87
CA PHE A 61 3.46 -4.18 -16.37
C PHE A 61 2.31 -3.42 -17.04
N GLY A 62 2.63 -2.40 -17.83
CA GLY A 62 1.62 -1.51 -18.42
C GLY A 62 1.07 -0.50 -17.42
N SER A 63 -0.12 0.01 -17.69
CA SER A 63 -0.80 0.98 -16.84
C SER A 63 -1.65 0.30 -15.76
N VAL A 64 -1.87 1.00 -14.64
CA VAL A 64 -2.62 0.49 -13.48
C VAL A 64 -3.98 1.17 -13.33
N ASP A 65 -5.02 0.40 -13.03
CA ASP A 65 -6.39 0.90 -12.85
C ASP A 65 -6.62 1.55 -11.48
N VAL A 66 -5.92 1.06 -10.46
CA VAL A 66 -6.08 1.52 -9.07
C VAL A 66 -4.73 1.70 -8.40
N VAL A 67 -4.50 2.88 -7.86
CA VAL A 67 -3.38 3.17 -6.97
C VAL A 67 -3.90 3.30 -5.54
N ILE A 68 -3.36 2.51 -4.62
CA ILE A 68 -3.55 2.66 -3.18
C ILE A 68 -2.27 3.29 -2.63
N ASP A 69 -2.32 4.57 -2.33
CA ASP A 69 -1.13 5.32 -1.91
C ASP A 69 -1.12 5.62 -0.42
N GLN A 70 -0.07 5.14 0.25
CA GLN A 70 0.19 5.35 1.67
C GLN A 70 1.35 6.32 1.92
N VAL A 71 2.04 6.74 0.86
CA VAL A 71 3.28 7.53 0.93
C VAL A 71 3.01 9.00 0.67
N GLY A 72 2.32 9.32 -0.42
CA GLY A 72 2.09 10.70 -0.84
C GLY A 72 3.38 11.38 -1.34
N GLY A 73 3.45 12.69 -1.14
CA GLY A 73 4.67 13.47 -1.37
C GLY A 73 5.30 13.25 -2.74
N GLY A 74 6.58 12.89 -2.74
CA GLY A 74 7.39 12.75 -3.95
C GLY A 74 7.00 11.62 -4.89
N LEU A 75 6.20 10.64 -4.46
CA LEU A 75 5.76 9.56 -5.35
C LEU A 75 4.53 9.95 -6.19
N PHE A 76 3.76 10.95 -5.78
CA PHE A 76 2.46 11.27 -6.34
C PHE A 76 2.48 11.47 -7.86
N GLU A 77 3.36 12.32 -8.37
CA GLU A 77 3.46 12.62 -9.81
C GLU A 77 3.76 11.36 -10.62
N GLY A 78 4.77 10.60 -10.21
CA GLY A 78 5.14 9.34 -10.87
C GLY A 78 4.01 8.31 -10.84
N LEU A 79 3.24 8.25 -9.75
CA LEU A 79 2.08 7.36 -9.66
C LEU A 79 1.00 7.75 -10.67
N LEU A 80 0.69 9.05 -10.83
CA LEU A 80 -0.28 9.50 -11.81
C LEU A 80 0.12 9.13 -13.25
N GLN A 81 1.42 9.21 -13.57
CA GLN A 81 1.95 8.85 -14.88
C GLN A 81 1.77 7.36 -15.22
N THR A 82 1.69 6.49 -14.21
CA THR A 82 1.51 5.05 -14.42
C THR A 82 0.06 4.61 -14.56
N MET A 83 -0.90 5.52 -14.38
CA MET A 83 -2.32 5.14 -14.30
C MET A 83 -2.95 4.93 -15.67
N ALA A 84 -3.90 4.02 -15.72
CA ALA A 84 -4.76 3.80 -16.89
C ALA A 84 -5.82 4.91 -17.04
N ILE A 85 -6.41 5.00 -18.23
CA ILE A 85 -7.57 5.87 -18.49
C ILE A 85 -8.72 5.48 -17.53
N LYS A 86 -9.32 6.47 -16.87
CA LYS A 86 -10.33 6.33 -15.81
C LYS A 86 -9.81 5.67 -14.53
N GLY A 87 -8.50 5.63 -14.36
CA GLY A 87 -7.85 5.11 -13.16
C GLY A 87 -8.28 5.84 -11.89
N ARG A 88 -8.15 5.16 -10.77
CA ARG A 88 -8.52 5.65 -9.43
C ARG A 88 -7.28 5.74 -8.55
N TYR A 89 -6.91 6.94 -8.17
CA TYR A 89 -5.87 7.18 -7.18
C TYR A 89 -6.52 7.35 -5.80
N VAL A 90 -6.17 6.50 -4.85
CA VAL A 90 -6.71 6.52 -3.48
C VAL A 90 -5.60 6.96 -2.52
N SER A 91 -5.72 8.18 -2.01
CA SER A 91 -4.80 8.75 -1.02
C SER A 91 -5.17 8.28 0.38
N VAL A 92 -4.43 7.30 0.90
CA VAL A 92 -4.62 6.72 2.23
C VAL A 92 -3.68 7.34 3.25
N GLY A 93 -2.38 7.41 2.93
CA GLY A 93 -1.33 7.97 3.78
C GLY A 93 -0.60 9.14 3.14
N ARG A 94 0.19 9.84 3.95
CA ARG A 94 0.99 11.01 3.57
C ARG A 94 2.30 11.02 4.33
N ASN A 95 2.96 9.86 4.37
CA ASN A 95 4.15 9.64 5.21
C ASN A 95 5.38 10.40 4.70
N ASP A 96 5.47 10.61 3.37
CA ASP A 96 6.55 11.38 2.72
C ASP A 96 6.19 12.87 2.54
N GLY A 97 4.93 13.23 2.75
CA GLY A 97 4.46 14.61 2.66
C GLY A 97 2.99 14.74 2.32
N ALA A 98 2.39 15.85 2.79
CA ALA A 98 0.98 16.13 2.57
C ALA A 98 0.72 16.95 1.29
N LYS A 99 1.76 17.46 0.64
CA LYS A 99 1.66 18.31 -0.55
C LYS A 99 2.36 17.64 -1.73
N ALA A 100 1.78 17.78 -2.91
CA ALA A 100 2.35 17.31 -4.18
C ALA A 100 1.92 18.25 -5.32
N ILE A 101 2.71 18.27 -6.39
CA ILE A 101 2.35 18.97 -7.62
C ILE A 101 1.45 18.05 -8.45
N ILE A 102 0.44 18.62 -9.08
CA ILE A 102 -0.50 17.89 -9.94
C ILE A 102 -0.45 18.43 -11.37
N ASP A 103 -0.31 17.55 -12.33
CA ASP A 103 -0.51 17.84 -13.74
C ASP A 103 -2.01 17.71 -14.07
N LEU A 104 -2.70 18.84 -14.20
CA LEU A 104 -4.14 18.87 -14.47
C LEU A 104 -4.47 18.38 -15.89
N ASP A 105 -3.58 18.57 -16.85
CA ASP A 105 -3.78 18.06 -18.21
C ASP A 105 -3.72 16.52 -18.24
N LEU A 106 -2.77 15.92 -17.53
CA LEU A 106 -2.71 14.47 -17.35
C LEU A 106 -4.00 13.93 -16.72
N VAL A 107 -4.47 14.57 -15.62
CA VAL A 107 -5.71 14.18 -14.94
C VAL A 107 -6.91 14.25 -15.89
N ALA A 108 -7.00 15.32 -16.68
CA ALA A 108 -8.10 15.53 -17.63
C ALA A 108 -8.05 14.52 -18.78
N ARG A 109 -6.90 14.36 -19.44
CA ARG A 109 -6.73 13.43 -20.58
C ARG A 109 -7.04 11.99 -20.19
N GLN A 110 -6.57 11.56 -19.02
CA GLN A 110 -6.81 10.20 -18.53
C GLN A 110 -8.12 10.08 -17.74
N ARG A 111 -8.84 11.18 -17.50
CA ARG A 111 -10.10 11.18 -16.75
C ARG A 111 -9.95 10.49 -15.39
N LEU A 112 -8.86 10.79 -14.66
CA LEU A 112 -8.52 10.18 -13.39
C LEU A 112 -9.49 10.58 -12.28
N LYS A 113 -9.68 9.70 -11.32
CA LYS A 113 -10.39 9.98 -10.07
C LYS A 113 -9.38 10.03 -8.92
N LEU A 114 -9.33 11.18 -8.24
CA LEU A 114 -8.51 11.36 -7.04
C LEU A 114 -9.42 11.25 -5.81
N ILE A 115 -9.16 10.29 -4.94
CA ILE A 115 -10.03 9.90 -3.83
C ILE A 115 -9.25 10.01 -2.53
N GLY A 116 -9.70 10.89 -1.61
CA GLY A 116 -9.14 10.98 -0.26
C GLY A 116 -9.78 9.96 0.68
N VAL A 117 -8.99 9.38 1.56
CA VAL A 117 -9.45 8.44 2.60
C VAL A 117 -8.92 8.86 3.96
N THR A 118 -9.81 8.92 4.95
CA THR A 118 -9.47 9.12 6.36
C THR A 118 -10.54 8.54 7.27
N PHE A 119 -10.15 8.11 8.46
CA PHE A 119 -11.10 7.76 9.53
C PHE A 119 -11.32 8.92 10.51
N ARG A 120 -10.47 9.96 10.49
CA ARG A 120 -10.51 11.05 11.48
C ARG A 120 -11.78 11.93 11.41
N THR A 121 -12.36 12.04 10.24
CA THR A 121 -13.55 12.89 9.98
C THR A 121 -14.80 12.08 9.69
N ARG A 122 -14.73 10.73 9.82
CA ARG A 122 -15.91 9.89 9.66
C ARG A 122 -16.83 10.00 10.86
N SER A 123 -18.13 10.05 10.62
CA SER A 123 -19.12 9.81 11.65
C SER A 123 -19.08 8.37 12.17
N ALA A 124 -19.61 8.13 13.35
CA ALA A 124 -19.71 6.76 13.89
C ALA A 124 -20.47 5.81 12.95
N ALA A 125 -21.52 6.30 12.29
CA ALA A 125 -22.29 5.52 11.33
C ALA A 125 -21.47 5.11 10.10
N GLU A 126 -20.68 6.03 9.54
CA GLU A 126 -19.78 5.73 8.41
C GLU A 126 -18.65 4.76 8.80
N ALA A 127 -18.08 4.92 10.00
CA ALA A 127 -17.07 4.00 10.51
C ALA A 127 -17.65 2.59 10.71
N LEU A 128 -18.85 2.49 11.29
CA LEU A 128 -19.57 1.22 11.47
C LEU A 128 -19.90 0.58 10.12
N ALA A 129 -20.39 1.34 9.15
CA ALA A 129 -20.70 0.82 7.81
C ALA A 129 -19.45 0.24 7.13
N CYS A 130 -18.29 0.92 7.26
CA CYS A 130 -17.04 0.42 6.73
C CYS A 130 -16.60 -0.90 7.40
N SER A 131 -16.68 -0.98 8.72
CA SER A 131 -16.34 -2.20 9.49
C SER A 131 -17.30 -3.35 9.20
N SER A 132 -18.59 -3.05 9.07
CA SER A 132 -19.62 -4.07 8.72
C SER A 132 -19.37 -4.63 7.33
N ARG A 133 -19.05 -3.78 6.37
CA ARG A 133 -18.70 -4.22 5.01
C ARG A 133 -17.44 -5.08 5.01
N PHE A 134 -16.41 -4.68 5.74
CA PHE A 134 -15.20 -5.50 5.91
C PHE A 134 -15.55 -6.89 6.48
N ALA A 135 -16.37 -6.95 7.52
CA ALA A 135 -16.79 -8.20 8.13
C ALA A 135 -17.57 -9.10 7.14
N GLN A 136 -18.47 -8.51 6.36
CA GLN A 136 -19.27 -9.26 5.38
C GLN A 136 -18.41 -9.78 4.21
N GLU A 137 -17.48 -8.99 3.71
CA GLU A 137 -16.75 -9.31 2.48
C GLU A 137 -15.44 -10.07 2.73
N LEU A 138 -14.78 -9.84 3.88
CA LEU A 138 -13.42 -10.30 4.09
C LEU A 138 -13.19 -11.12 5.35
N LEU A 139 -14.04 -11.02 6.38
CA LEU A 139 -13.77 -11.71 7.65
C LEU A 139 -13.68 -13.23 7.48
N GLY A 140 -14.52 -13.81 6.63
CA GLY A 140 -14.49 -15.25 6.33
C GLY A 140 -13.24 -15.72 5.57
N ALA A 141 -12.48 -14.78 5.01
CA ALA A 141 -11.22 -15.09 4.31
C ALA A 141 -10.01 -15.23 5.26
N PHE A 142 -10.15 -14.86 6.53
CA PHE A 142 -9.12 -15.04 7.55
C PHE A 142 -9.10 -16.50 8.02
N THR A 143 -8.32 -17.31 7.32
CA THR A 143 -8.12 -18.74 7.59
C THR A 143 -6.62 -19.06 7.63
N PRO A 144 -6.19 -20.22 8.13
CA PRO A 144 -4.75 -20.58 8.13
C PRO A 144 -4.06 -20.48 6.77
N ASN A 145 -4.81 -20.64 5.68
CA ASN A 145 -4.29 -20.54 4.31
C ASN A 145 -4.83 -19.33 3.53
N GLY A 146 -5.51 -18.42 4.20
CA GLY A 146 -6.14 -17.23 3.62
C GLY A 146 -5.43 -15.93 4.01
N LEU A 147 -6.23 -14.89 4.26
CA LEU A 147 -5.72 -13.60 4.72
C LEU A 147 -5.15 -13.73 6.14
N GLN A 148 -3.96 -13.19 6.36
CA GLN A 148 -3.34 -13.18 7.68
C GLN A 148 -2.63 -11.86 7.97
N PRO A 149 -2.62 -11.40 9.24
CA PRO A 149 -1.72 -10.35 9.67
C PRO A 149 -0.26 -10.80 9.47
N VAL A 150 0.52 -9.99 8.76
CA VAL A 150 1.96 -10.26 8.61
C VAL A 150 2.68 -9.68 9.82
N LEU A 151 3.19 -10.56 10.67
CA LEU A 151 3.99 -10.22 11.84
C LEU A 151 5.45 -10.47 11.51
N ASP A 152 6.26 -9.41 11.56
CA ASP A 152 7.69 -9.51 11.28
C ASP A 152 8.47 -9.93 12.52
N ARG A 153 8.28 -9.20 13.62
CA ARG A 153 9.01 -9.42 14.88
C ARG A 153 8.20 -8.99 16.10
N CYS A 154 8.40 -9.72 17.20
CA CYS A 154 7.91 -9.34 18.51
C CYS A 154 9.07 -8.87 19.39
N PHE A 155 8.83 -7.84 20.21
CA PHE A 155 9.75 -7.36 21.23
C PHE A 155 9.01 -7.28 22.57
N PRO A 156 9.65 -7.59 23.70
CA PRO A 156 9.11 -7.29 25.01
C PRO A 156 9.03 -5.75 25.20
N LEU A 157 8.11 -5.29 26.03
CA LEU A 157 7.95 -3.86 26.33
C LEU A 157 9.24 -3.21 26.87
N ALA A 158 10.03 -3.98 27.61
CA ALA A 158 11.34 -3.53 28.12
C ALA A 158 12.32 -3.15 26.98
N ASP A 159 12.17 -3.75 25.81
CA ASP A 159 13.03 -3.53 24.64
C ASP A 159 12.41 -2.55 23.61
N LEU A 160 11.47 -1.70 24.03
CA LEU A 160 10.82 -0.73 23.16
C LEU A 160 11.80 0.16 22.36
N PRO A 161 12.95 0.63 22.95
CA PRO A 161 13.95 1.36 22.15
C PRO A 161 14.55 0.54 21.01
N ALA A 162 14.80 -0.75 21.23
CA ALA A 162 15.31 -1.65 20.17
C ALA A 162 14.27 -1.88 19.08
N ALA A 163 12.98 -2.00 19.43
CA ALA A 163 11.89 -2.09 18.47
C ALA A 163 11.79 -0.83 17.60
N HIS A 164 11.94 0.36 18.19
CA HIS A 164 11.97 1.62 17.43
C HIS A 164 13.18 1.69 16.49
N ALA A 165 14.38 1.33 16.97
CA ALA A 165 15.59 1.29 16.15
C ALA A 165 15.40 0.33 14.95
N TYR A 166 14.81 -0.84 15.19
CA TYR A 166 14.49 -1.81 14.14
C TYR A 166 13.47 -1.26 13.14
N MET A 167 12.43 -0.56 13.59
CA MET A 167 11.45 0.09 12.70
C MET A 167 12.12 1.17 11.82
N ILE A 168 13.01 1.97 12.40
CA ILE A 168 13.75 3.03 11.68
C ILE A 168 14.69 2.43 10.64
N SER A 169 15.26 1.25 10.87
CA SER A 169 16.13 0.56 9.90
C SER A 169 15.39 0.16 8.62
N ASN A 170 14.07 0.26 8.61
CA ASN A 170 13.21 -0.13 7.47
C ASN A 170 13.49 -1.55 6.95
N SER A 171 13.80 -2.48 7.86
CA SER A 171 14.09 -3.89 7.51
C SER A 171 12.85 -4.76 7.53
N GLN A 172 11.82 -4.38 8.28
CA GLN A 172 10.60 -5.16 8.52
C GLN A 172 9.71 -5.34 7.29
N ILE A 173 8.99 -6.46 7.26
CA ILE A 173 7.85 -6.71 6.37
C ILE A 173 6.63 -7.00 7.24
N GLY A 174 5.65 -6.11 7.25
CA GLY A 174 4.47 -6.23 8.11
C GLY A 174 4.57 -5.45 9.41
N LYS A 175 4.12 -6.05 10.50
CA LYS A 175 3.99 -5.42 11.82
C LYS A 175 5.10 -5.85 12.77
N ILE A 176 5.59 -4.87 13.53
CA ILE A 176 6.37 -5.11 14.75
C ILE A 176 5.38 -5.09 15.91
N VAL A 177 5.44 -6.08 16.78
CA VAL A 177 4.53 -6.24 17.92
C VAL A 177 5.33 -6.08 19.22
N ILE A 178 4.75 -5.36 20.17
CA ILE A 178 5.27 -5.23 21.52
C ILE A 178 4.39 -6.07 22.44
N THR A 179 5.04 -6.94 23.22
CA THR A 179 4.37 -7.79 24.23
C THR A 179 4.68 -7.29 25.64
N PRO A 180 3.72 -7.46 26.59
CA PRO A 180 3.96 -7.15 28.01
C PRO A 180 5.16 -7.87 28.59
#